data_46bb0b5bb723849f37ea4ad10bea7411
#
_entry.id   46bb0b5bb723849f37ea4ad10bea7411
#
_cell.length_a   1.000
_cell.length_b   1.000
_cell.length_c   1.000
_cell.angle_alpha   90.00
_cell.angle_beta   90.00
_cell.angle_gamma   90.00
#
_symmetry.space_group_name_H-M   'P 1'
#
loop_
_entity.id
_entity.type
_entity.pdbx_description
1 polymer ?
#
loop_
_entity_poly.entity_id
_entity_poly.type
_entity_poly.pdbx_seq_one_letter_code
_entity_poly.pdbx_strand_id
1 'polypeptide(L)'
;MVRYNYEERGQYAVLLKPRTDSRDGERKIQSRMGLSASAEYVNKFLKEISTIWKKENTEYRFQGKKVDAVLVDEAQFLSEAEIDTLSDLVDFYNIPVICYGLRTDFRNRLFPGSRRLMEIADVIEEVPTVCWCGKRAQCNTRYANGKIVREGAQIMLGSNESYVAVSYTHLRAHE
;
A
#
# COMPACT_ATOMS: atom_id res chain seq x y z
N MET A 1 12.33 -0.38 6.69
CA MET A 1 13.45 0.58 6.49
C MET A 1 13.03 2.03 6.59
N VAL A 2 12.09 2.56 5.77
CA VAL A 2 11.75 4.00 5.80
C VAL A 2 11.27 4.47 7.18
N ARG A 3 10.33 3.77 7.82
CA ARG A 3 9.89 4.08 9.19
C ARG A 3 11.06 4.16 10.17
N TYR A 4 11.98 3.21 10.13
CA TYR A 4 13.17 3.16 10.99
C TYR A 4 14.03 4.43 10.84
N ASN A 5 14.20 4.93 9.61
CA ASN A 5 14.96 6.16 9.36
C ASN A 5 14.31 7.40 10.01
N TYR A 6 12.98 7.46 10.09
CA TYR A 6 12.28 8.51 10.84
C TYR A 6 12.50 8.35 12.35
N GLU A 7 12.33 7.13 12.87
CA GLU A 7 12.47 6.83 14.30
C GLU A 7 13.89 7.11 14.82
N GLU A 8 14.95 6.81 14.04
CA GLU A 8 16.34 7.15 14.40
C GLU A 8 16.58 8.66 14.55
N ARG A 9 15.78 9.47 13.87
CA ARG A 9 15.84 10.94 13.97
C ARG A 9 14.89 11.52 15.02
N GLY A 10 14.26 10.66 15.84
CA GLY A 10 13.27 11.07 16.82
C GLY A 10 11.94 11.54 16.21
N GLN A 11 11.68 11.23 14.94
CA GLN A 11 10.47 11.57 14.21
C GLN A 11 9.48 10.42 14.28
N TYR A 12 8.18 10.74 14.25
CA TYR A 12 7.11 9.74 14.30
C TYR A 12 6.46 9.52 12.95
N ALA A 13 6.72 8.36 12.36
CA ALA A 13 6.06 7.91 11.14
C ALA A 13 4.90 6.94 11.48
N VAL A 14 3.70 7.31 11.11
CA VAL A 14 2.50 6.46 11.27
C VAL A 14 2.46 5.41 10.17
N LEU A 15 2.33 4.15 10.55
CA LEU A 15 2.19 3.04 9.61
C LEU A 15 0.72 2.65 9.51
N LEU A 16 0.17 2.69 8.31
CA LEU A 16 -1.22 2.44 8.00
C LEU A 16 -1.38 1.26 7.06
N LYS A 17 -2.54 0.59 7.15
CA LYS A 17 -2.99 -0.41 6.17
C LYS A 17 -4.49 -0.33 5.93
N PRO A 18 -4.99 -0.76 4.75
CA PRO A 18 -6.42 -0.89 4.50
C PRO A 18 -7.05 -1.92 5.42
N ARG A 19 -8.30 -1.72 5.80
CA ARG A 19 -9.04 -2.68 6.62
C ARG A 19 -9.26 -4.03 5.91
N THR A 20 -9.28 -4.03 4.59
CA THR A 20 -9.41 -5.24 3.77
C THR A 20 -8.19 -6.15 3.84
N ASP A 21 -7.04 -5.65 4.30
CA ASP A 21 -5.84 -6.47 4.48
C ASP A 21 -5.79 -7.06 5.89
N SER A 22 -6.23 -8.32 6.01
CA SER A 22 -6.22 -9.08 7.28
C SER A 22 -5.14 -10.17 7.32
N ARG A 23 -4.26 -10.26 6.33
CA ARG A 23 -3.29 -11.37 6.15
C ARG A 23 -2.34 -11.52 7.33
N ASP A 24 -1.87 -10.43 7.89
CA ASP A 24 -0.90 -10.43 8.99
C ASP A 24 -1.56 -10.29 10.38
N GLY A 25 -2.89 -10.46 10.45
CA GLY A 25 -3.67 -10.21 11.65
C GLY A 25 -4.07 -8.74 11.82
N GLU A 26 -4.81 -8.46 12.90
CA GLU A 26 -5.28 -7.10 13.17
C GLU A 26 -4.11 -6.17 13.52
N ARG A 27 -4.11 -4.98 12.91
CA ARG A 27 -3.17 -3.87 13.20
C ARG A 27 -1.69 -4.26 13.17
N LYS A 28 -1.33 -5.18 12.30
CA LYS A 28 0.05 -5.62 12.14
C LYS A 28 0.41 -5.72 10.67
N ILE A 29 1.62 -5.31 10.34
CA ILE A 29 2.26 -5.57 9.05
C ILE A 29 3.47 -6.45 9.32
N GLN A 30 3.59 -7.53 8.57
CA GLN A 30 4.68 -8.48 8.71
C GLN A 30 5.40 -8.69 7.38
N SER A 31 6.71 -8.54 7.36
CA SER A 31 7.52 -8.86 6.21
C SER A 31 7.74 -10.38 6.10
N ARG A 32 7.99 -10.88 4.89
CA ARG A 32 8.39 -12.28 4.67
C ARG A 32 9.67 -12.68 5.42
N MET A 33 10.48 -11.71 5.82
CA MET A 33 11.71 -11.89 6.62
C MET A 33 11.46 -11.94 8.14
N GLY A 34 10.20 -11.98 8.57
CA GLY A 34 9.82 -12.07 9.98
C GLY A 34 9.78 -10.75 10.73
N LEU A 35 10.18 -9.63 10.12
CA LEU A 35 10.05 -8.31 10.74
C LEU A 35 8.58 -7.92 10.81
N SER A 36 8.13 -7.46 11.96
CA SER A 36 6.77 -7.00 12.17
C SER A 36 6.71 -5.63 12.78
N ALA A 37 5.69 -4.86 12.42
CA ALA A 37 5.43 -3.55 12.97
C ALA A 37 3.93 -3.37 13.27
N SER A 38 3.63 -2.62 14.33
CA SER A 38 2.26 -2.18 14.60
C SER A 38 1.82 -1.19 13.55
N ALA A 39 0.63 -1.40 12.98
CA ALA A 39 0.00 -0.53 12.01
C ALA A 39 -1.41 -0.15 12.49
N GLU A 40 -1.92 0.96 11.98
CA GLU A 40 -3.31 1.34 12.22
C GLU A 40 -4.09 1.25 10.91
N TYR A 41 -5.42 1.17 11.00
CA TYR A 41 -6.27 1.18 9.81
C TYR A 41 -6.43 2.59 9.25
N VAL A 42 -6.34 2.72 7.92
CA VAL A 42 -6.48 4.00 7.22
C VAL A 42 -7.78 4.70 7.60
N ASN A 43 -8.91 4.00 7.58
CA ASN A 43 -10.22 4.57 7.88
C ASN A 43 -10.32 5.12 9.32
N LYS A 44 -9.66 4.49 10.29
CA LYS A 44 -9.61 5.00 11.67
C LYS A 44 -8.76 6.25 11.75
N PHE A 45 -7.58 6.21 11.15
CA PHE A 45 -6.68 7.35 11.07
C PHE A 45 -7.36 8.55 10.41
N LEU A 46 -7.99 8.38 9.25
CA LEU A 46 -8.70 9.44 8.53
C LEU A 46 -9.88 10.00 9.33
N LYS A 47 -10.59 9.18 10.09
CA LYS A 47 -11.66 9.64 10.97
C LYS A 47 -11.14 10.53 12.09
N GLU A 48 -10.02 10.22 12.69
CA GLU A 48 -9.38 11.07 13.71
C GLU A 48 -8.91 12.39 13.11
N ILE A 49 -8.33 12.38 11.90
CA ILE A 49 -7.95 13.57 11.16
C ILE A 49 -9.13 14.52 10.96
N SER A 50 -10.25 14.02 10.47
CA SER A 50 -11.42 14.83 10.14
C SER A 50 -11.97 15.61 11.35
N THR A 51 -11.69 15.16 12.57
CA THR A 51 -12.09 15.86 13.80
C THR A 51 -11.14 17.00 14.18
N ILE A 52 -9.90 16.97 13.68
CA ILE A 52 -8.84 17.95 14.02
C ILE A 52 -8.81 19.10 13.01
N TRP A 53 -9.23 18.88 11.76
CA TRP A 53 -9.28 19.88 10.69
C TRP A 53 -10.08 21.16 11.01
N LYS A 54 -10.82 21.17 12.09
CA LYS A 54 -11.61 22.33 12.55
C LYS A 54 -10.84 23.29 13.44
N LYS A 55 -9.58 23.03 13.76
CA LYS A 55 -8.77 23.88 14.62
C LYS A 55 -7.61 24.49 13.84
N GLU A 56 -7.65 25.79 13.62
CA GLU A 56 -6.55 26.56 13.07
C GLU A 56 -5.27 26.41 13.91
N ASN A 57 -4.13 26.27 13.26
CA ASN A 57 -2.78 26.29 13.86
C ASN A 57 -2.38 25.12 14.76
N THR A 58 -2.81 23.91 14.51
CA THR A 58 -2.41 22.77 15.34
C THR A 58 -1.41 21.86 14.62
N GLU A 59 -0.27 21.59 15.29
CA GLU A 59 0.56 20.45 14.93
C GLU A 59 -0.31 19.19 14.85
N TYR A 60 -0.22 18.50 13.73
CA TYR A 60 -0.98 17.29 13.54
C TYR A 60 -0.49 16.20 14.51
N ARG A 61 -1.38 15.72 15.39
CA ARG A 61 -1.07 14.67 16.37
C ARG A 61 -1.98 13.47 16.20
N PHE A 62 -1.38 12.30 16.20
CA PHE A 62 -2.06 11.03 16.22
C PHE A 62 -1.64 10.24 17.47
N GLN A 63 -2.61 9.80 18.27
CA GLN A 63 -2.35 9.13 19.56
C GLN A 63 -1.40 9.94 20.47
N GLY A 64 -1.55 11.26 20.51
CA GLY A 64 -0.76 12.18 21.33
C GLY A 64 0.65 12.52 20.81
N LYS A 65 1.10 11.88 19.72
CA LYS A 65 2.39 12.14 19.09
C LYS A 65 2.26 13.01 17.86
N LYS A 66 3.19 13.95 17.66
CA LYS A 66 3.28 14.71 16.41
C LYS A 66 3.56 13.75 15.26
N VAL A 67 2.83 13.89 14.16
CA VAL A 67 3.02 13.08 12.96
C VAL A 67 4.01 13.78 12.04
N ASP A 68 5.11 13.13 11.72
CA ASP A 68 6.14 13.64 10.81
C ASP A 68 6.07 12.98 9.42
N ALA A 69 5.47 11.79 9.32
CA ALA A 69 5.22 11.12 8.05
C ALA A 69 4.10 10.08 8.17
N VAL A 70 3.48 9.73 7.05
CA VAL A 70 2.51 8.65 6.93
C VAL A 70 3.00 7.63 5.92
N LEU A 71 3.04 6.36 6.31
CA LEU A 71 3.42 5.24 5.46
C LEU A 71 2.20 4.32 5.32
N VAL A 72 1.77 4.06 4.09
CA VAL A 72 0.61 3.21 3.80
C VAL A 72 1.08 1.97 3.06
N ASP A 73 0.80 0.80 3.63
CA ASP A 73 1.03 -0.48 2.95
C ASP A 73 -0.24 -0.97 2.26
N GLU A 74 -0.09 -1.75 1.18
CA GLU A 74 -1.20 -2.29 0.37
C GLU A 74 -2.17 -1.19 -0.12
N ALA A 75 -1.65 -0.03 -0.45
CA ALA A 75 -2.44 1.17 -0.81
C ALA A 75 -3.32 1.00 -2.05
N GLN A 76 -3.10 -0.05 -2.87
CA GLN A 76 -3.97 -0.38 -4.00
C GLN A 76 -5.41 -0.69 -3.58
N PHE A 77 -5.63 -1.07 -2.31
CA PHE A 77 -6.96 -1.39 -1.79
C PHE A 77 -7.70 -0.17 -1.22
N LEU A 78 -7.09 1.00 -1.24
CA LEU A 78 -7.75 2.24 -0.84
C LEU A 78 -8.76 2.69 -1.90
N SER A 79 -9.80 3.37 -1.46
CA SER A 79 -10.69 4.13 -2.32
C SER A 79 -10.05 5.44 -2.79
N GLU A 80 -10.54 6.01 -3.88
CA GLU A 80 -10.11 7.33 -4.37
C GLU A 80 -10.27 8.41 -3.29
N ALA A 81 -11.39 8.42 -2.56
CA ALA A 81 -11.66 9.37 -1.49
C ALA A 81 -10.67 9.26 -0.31
N GLU A 82 -10.24 8.05 0.05
CA GLU A 82 -9.21 7.88 1.08
C GLU A 82 -7.86 8.41 0.62
N ILE A 83 -7.52 8.23 -0.65
CA ILE A 83 -6.29 8.76 -1.24
C ILE A 83 -6.33 10.28 -1.32
N ASP A 84 -7.44 10.87 -1.75
CA ASP A 84 -7.61 12.33 -1.79
C ASP A 84 -7.46 12.92 -0.38
N THR A 85 -8.06 12.29 0.63
CA THR A 85 -7.89 12.73 2.03
C THR A 85 -6.44 12.59 2.53
N LEU A 86 -5.71 11.58 2.08
CA LEU A 86 -4.28 11.44 2.38
C LEU A 86 -3.44 12.52 1.67
N SER A 87 -3.80 12.91 0.45
CA SER A 87 -3.17 14.01 -0.28
C SER A 87 -3.32 15.35 0.45
N ASP A 88 -4.49 15.60 1.06
CA ASP A 88 -4.71 16.79 1.88
C ASP A 88 -3.69 16.94 3.03
N LEU A 89 -3.13 15.85 3.54
CA LEU A 89 -2.06 15.91 4.55
C LEU A 89 -0.78 16.52 4.00
N VAL A 90 -0.47 16.23 2.74
CA VAL A 90 0.69 16.81 2.07
C VAL A 90 0.44 18.29 1.81
N ASP A 91 -0.71 18.62 1.21
CA ASP A 91 -1.02 19.94 0.72
C ASP A 91 -1.24 20.98 1.84
N PHE A 92 -1.93 20.58 2.90
CA PHE A 92 -2.32 21.52 3.96
C PHE A 92 -1.46 21.43 5.23
N TYR A 93 -0.82 20.27 5.48
CA TYR A 93 -0.05 20.04 6.72
C TYR A 93 1.43 19.80 6.48
N ASN A 94 1.86 19.73 5.23
CA ASN A 94 3.25 19.45 4.85
C ASN A 94 3.77 18.14 5.48
N ILE A 95 2.88 17.14 5.59
CA ILE A 95 3.21 15.81 6.10
C ILE A 95 3.40 14.87 4.91
N PRO A 96 4.60 14.35 4.65
CA PRO A 96 4.82 13.43 3.54
C PRO A 96 4.03 12.13 3.73
N VAL A 97 3.37 11.69 2.65
CA VAL A 97 2.64 10.43 2.56
C VAL A 97 3.32 9.53 1.54
N ILE A 98 3.72 8.34 1.97
CA ILE A 98 4.39 7.34 1.13
C ILE A 98 3.51 6.11 1.06
N CYS A 99 3.02 5.79 -0.15
CA CYS A 99 2.14 4.66 -0.41
C CYS A 99 2.89 3.53 -1.09
N TYR A 100 2.85 2.34 -0.50
CA TYR A 100 3.35 1.10 -1.09
C TYR A 100 2.21 0.24 -1.56
N GLY A 101 2.35 -0.39 -2.72
CA GLY A 101 1.30 -1.25 -3.22
C GLY A 101 1.56 -1.82 -4.61
N LEU A 102 0.63 -2.64 -5.07
CA LEU A 102 0.65 -3.22 -6.39
C LEU A 102 0.01 -2.27 -7.41
N ARG A 103 0.68 -2.09 -8.54
CA ARG A 103 0.14 -1.28 -9.64
C ARG A 103 -1.11 -1.93 -10.25
N THR A 104 -1.00 -3.20 -10.61
CA THR A 104 -2.04 -3.94 -11.34
C THR A 104 -2.38 -5.27 -10.67
N ASP A 105 -3.59 -5.75 -10.93
CA ASP A 105 -4.04 -7.09 -10.58
C ASP A 105 -3.44 -8.17 -11.51
N PHE A 106 -3.81 -9.42 -11.31
CA PHE A 106 -3.37 -10.56 -12.11
C PHE A 106 -3.83 -10.53 -13.59
N ARG A 107 -4.76 -9.65 -13.93
CA ARG A 107 -5.23 -9.39 -15.30
C ARG A 107 -4.54 -8.17 -15.94
N ASN A 108 -3.52 -7.62 -15.29
CA ASN A 108 -2.85 -6.36 -15.67
C ASN A 108 -3.79 -5.14 -15.71
N ARG A 109 -4.84 -5.13 -14.90
CA ARG A 109 -5.73 -3.98 -14.73
C ARG A 109 -5.39 -3.23 -13.46
N LEU A 110 -5.36 -1.91 -13.53
CA LEU A 110 -5.12 -1.07 -12.36
C LEU A 110 -6.17 -1.34 -11.27
N PHE A 111 -5.72 -1.38 -10.03
CA PHE A 111 -6.60 -1.25 -8.89
C PHE A 111 -7.13 0.19 -8.81
N PRO A 112 -8.34 0.44 -8.27
CA PRO A 112 -8.87 1.79 -8.11
C PRO A 112 -7.92 2.72 -7.35
N GLY A 113 -7.40 2.27 -6.21
CA GLY A 113 -6.42 3.02 -5.43
C GLY A 113 -5.13 3.31 -6.19
N SER A 114 -4.59 2.32 -6.91
CA SER A 114 -3.38 2.51 -7.70
C SER A 114 -3.60 3.49 -8.85
N ARG A 115 -4.78 3.50 -9.47
CA ARG A 115 -5.13 4.47 -10.50
C ARG A 115 -5.06 5.88 -9.93
N ARG A 116 -5.73 6.12 -8.81
CA ARG A 116 -5.78 7.45 -8.20
C ARG A 116 -4.39 7.91 -7.74
N LEU A 117 -3.61 7.03 -7.13
CA LEU A 117 -2.22 7.34 -6.77
C LEU A 117 -1.37 7.74 -7.97
N MET A 118 -1.50 7.03 -9.10
CA MET A 118 -0.76 7.37 -10.33
C MET A 118 -1.21 8.70 -10.96
N GLU A 119 -2.43 9.15 -10.71
CA GLU A 119 -2.95 10.44 -11.20
C GLU A 119 -2.40 11.63 -10.42
N ILE A 120 -2.15 11.48 -9.10
CA ILE A 120 -1.86 12.62 -8.21
C ILE A 120 -0.50 12.56 -7.52
N ALA A 121 0.26 11.46 -7.60
CA ALA A 121 1.54 11.35 -6.92
C ALA A 121 2.59 12.27 -7.55
N ASP A 122 3.31 13.02 -6.73
CA ASP A 122 4.45 13.84 -7.16
C ASP A 122 5.62 12.98 -7.64
N VAL A 123 5.82 11.83 -6.99
CA VAL A 123 6.92 10.90 -7.31
C VAL A 123 6.39 9.47 -7.35
N ILE A 124 6.73 8.75 -8.40
CA ILE A 124 6.42 7.31 -8.55
C ILE A 124 7.73 6.54 -8.70
N GLU A 125 7.97 5.63 -7.76
CA GLU A 125 9.13 4.76 -7.78
C GLU A 125 8.71 3.30 -7.93
N GLU A 126 9.44 2.55 -8.73
CA GLU A 126 9.23 1.12 -8.87
C GLU A 126 10.23 0.36 -8.01
N VAL A 127 9.73 -0.55 -7.17
CA VAL A 127 10.57 -1.51 -6.43
C VAL A 127 10.84 -2.71 -7.35
N PRO A 128 12.08 -2.89 -7.85
CA PRO A 128 12.40 -3.94 -8.80
C PRO A 128 12.19 -5.33 -8.19
N THR A 129 11.53 -6.20 -8.94
CA THR A 129 11.36 -7.62 -8.60
C THR A 129 11.81 -8.48 -9.78
N VAL A 130 12.38 -9.64 -9.49
CA VAL A 130 12.94 -10.54 -10.51
C VAL A 130 12.00 -11.71 -10.75
N CYS A 131 11.73 -11.99 -12.02
CA CYS A 131 11.06 -13.20 -12.48
C CYS A 131 12.03 -14.38 -12.39
N TRP A 132 11.54 -15.61 -12.26
CA TRP A 132 12.39 -16.82 -12.26
C TRP A 132 13.25 -17.00 -13.52
N CYS A 133 12.93 -16.33 -14.62
CA CYS A 133 13.77 -16.31 -15.83
C CYS A 133 14.91 -15.28 -15.79
N GLY A 134 15.12 -14.61 -14.68
CA GLY A 134 16.12 -13.55 -14.52
C GLY A 134 15.71 -12.17 -15.06
N LYS A 135 14.60 -12.06 -15.80
CA LYS A 135 14.10 -10.79 -16.31
C LYS A 135 13.35 -10.02 -15.20
N ARG A 136 13.22 -8.70 -15.36
CA ARG A 136 12.39 -7.86 -14.50
C ARG A 136 10.95 -8.37 -14.49
N ALA A 137 10.40 -8.59 -13.31
CA ALA A 137 8.99 -8.93 -13.11
C ALA A 137 8.16 -7.65 -13.12
N GLN A 138 7.11 -7.62 -13.94
CA GLN A 138 6.23 -6.47 -14.11
C GLN A 138 4.75 -6.82 -13.88
N CYS A 139 4.46 -8.11 -13.81
CA CYS A 139 3.12 -8.64 -13.69
C CYS A 139 2.99 -9.48 -12.41
N ASN A 140 1.85 -9.39 -11.76
CA ASN A 140 1.50 -10.24 -10.63
C ASN A 140 0.51 -11.30 -11.10
N THR A 141 0.99 -12.52 -11.29
CA THR A 141 0.21 -13.62 -11.89
C THR A 141 -0.36 -14.50 -10.79
N ARG A 142 -1.64 -14.85 -10.92
CA ARG A 142 -2.32 -15.79 -10.04
C ARG A 142 -2.23 -17.21 -10.59
N TYR A 143 -1.85 -18.15 -9.74
CA TYR A 143 -1.80 -19.58 -10.05
C TYR A 143 -2.76 -20.35 -9.15
N ALA A 144 -3.59 -21.21 -9.76
CA ALA A 144 -4.36 -22.21 -9.08
C ALA A 144 -4.15 -23.57 -9.72
N ASN A 145 -3.88 -24.60 -8.95
CA ASN A 145 -3.62 -25.97 -9.44
C ASN A 145 -2.57 -26.05 -10.57
N GLY A 146 -1.50 -25.26 -10.46
CA GLY A 146 -0.42 -25.23 -11.43
C GLY A 146 -0.73 -24.50 -12.75
N LYS A 147 -1.89 -23.86 -12.87
CA LYS A 147 -2.30 -23.11 -14.06
C LYS A 147 -2.47 -21.63 -13.76
N ILE A 148 -2.23 -20.79 -14.77
CA ILE A 148 -2.49 -19.35 -14.68
C ILE A 148 -3.99 -19.10 -14.68
N VAL A 149 -4.46 -18.33 -13.68
CA VAL A 149 -5.85 -17.86 -13.57
C VAL A 149 -5.96 -16.51 -14.27
N ARG A 150 -6.90 -16.39 -15.20
CA ARG A 150 -7.13 -15.15 -15.96
C ARG A 150 -8.45 -14.49 -15.69
N GLU A 151 -9.36 -15.17 -15.04
CA GLU A 151 -10.70 -14.69 -14.72
C GLU A 151 -10.97 -14.80 -13.22
N GLY A 152 -11.95 -14.04 -12.74
CA GLY A 152 -12.36 -14.06 -11.34
C GLY A 152 -12.28 -12.70 -10.67
N ALA A 153 -12.61 -12.66 -9.38
CA ALA A 153 -12.59 -11.44 -8.58
C ALA A 153 -11.18 -10.85 -8.50
N GLN A 154 -11.09 -9.52 -8.51
CA GLN A 154 -9.82 -8.79 -8.42
C GLN A 154 -9.09 -9.10 -7.11
N ILE A 155 -9.84 -9.24 -6.03
CA ILE A 155 -9.34 -9.55 -4.68
C ILE A 155 -9.94 -10.90 -4.26
N MET A 156 -9.07 -11.85 -3.87
CA MET A 156 -9.48 -13.08 -3.19
C MET A 156 -8.66 -13.23 -1.92
N LEU A 157 -9.33 -13.19 -0.78
CA LEU A 157 -8.74 -13.40 0.53
C LEU A 157 -8.87 -14.89 0.91
N GLY A 158 -7.77 -15.50 1.32
CA GLY A 158 -7.77 -16.85 1.92
C GLY A 158 -7.91 -18.03 0.96
N SER A 159 -7.59 -17.88 -0.33
CA SER A 159 -7.53 -19.00 -1.26
C SER A 159 -6.15 -19.68 -1.26
N ASN A 160 -6.10 -20.98 -1.62
CA ASN A 160 -4.87 -21.74 -1.86
C ASN A 160 -4.14 -21.30 -3.15
N GLU A 161 -4.50 -20.14 -3.67
CA GLU A 161 -3.91 -19.57 -4.87
C GLU A 161 -2.62 -18.82 -4.52
N SER A 162 -1.60 -19.05 -5.30
CA SER A 162 -0.32 -18.38 -5.15
C SER A 162 -0.18 -17.24 -6.15
N TYR A 163 0.23 -16.08 -5.66
CA TYR A 163 0.61 -14.95 -6.52
C TYR A 163 2.10 -14.95 -6.74
N VAL A 164 2.51 -14.88 -8.01
CA VAL A 164 3.92 -14.88 -8.41
C VAL A 164 4.21 -13.69 -9.30
N ALA A 165 5.28 -12.98 -8.98
CA ALA A 165 5.78 -11.90 -9.80
C ALA A 165 6.50 -12.47 -11.04
N VAL A 166 6.02 -12.12 -12.24
CA VAL A 166 6.56 -12.63 -13.51
C VAL A 166 6.86 -11.52 -14.51
N SER A 167 7.77 -11.78 -15.44
CA SER A 167 7.98 -10.92 -16.60
C SER A 167 6.77 -10.98 -17.54
N TYR A 168 6.54 -9.92 -18.30
CA TYR A 168 5.46 -9.88 -19.29
C TYR A 168 5.55 -11.00 -20.34
N THR A 169 6.77 -11.36 -20.73
CA THR A 169 7.02 -12.49 -21.64
C THR A 169 6.48 -13.80 -21.07
N HIS A 170 6.70 -14.07 -19.77
CA HIS A 170 6.20 -15.28 -19.13
C HIS A 170 4.68 -15.28 -18.98
N LEU A 171 4.09 -14.12 -18.69
CA LEU A 171 2.64 -14.00 -18.64
C LEU A 171 2.00 -14.36 -19.99
N ARG A 172 2.62 -13.92 -21.11
CA ARG A 172 2.13 -14.21 -22.47
C ARG A 172 2.48 -15.61 -22.98
N ALA A 173 3.61 -16.15 -22.58
CA ALA A 173 4.02 -17.49 -23.04
C ALA A 173 3.07 -18.63 -22.61
N HIS A 174 2.14 -18.33 -21.71
CA HIS A 174 1.08 -19.24 -21.25
C HIS A 174 -0.30 -18.84 -21.79
N GLU A 175 -0.36 -18.00 -22.83
CA GLU A 175 -1.54 -17.79 -23.67
C GLU A 175 -1.66 -18.92 -24.67
#